data_417e2ae0726be1b5d80365acd939dc36
#
_entry.id   417e2ae0726be1b5d80365acd939dc36
#
_cell.length_a   1.000
_cell.length_b   1.000
_cell.length_c   1.000
_cell.angle_alpha   90.00
_cell.angle_beta   90.00
_cell.angle_gamma   90.00
#
_symmetry.space_group_name_H-M   'P 1'
#
loop_
_entity.id
_entity.type
_entity.pdbx_description
1 polymer ?
#
loop_
_entity_poly.entity_id
_entity_poly.type
_entity_poly.pdbx_seq_one_letter_code
_entity_poly.pdbx_strand_id
1 'polypeptide(L)'
;MKVIEAPSLEMWEEVASQCEWATFYHSPLWSKVLTETYSHYLISAKGFLFDDGSKALLPLIGYKRGSFLKKRVRLKSIGKGSYGGLVATGNWNEDKNEQVYNWLKSSGASIYIDGNPFFPYDLPACVSREQLSTHALRLDTSIDGIWKGFSSGHRKSIKKASRMGVTVRKATSEEDYRDYLAVYEDTLKRWGEKTIITFPHDLLLQLLEPRHDTVTLWLAILEGKVIAGVIMFYWNVICCGWHGCSLTDFSGYHPNNLLHWHMIQDALGRHYQLYDFGPSGEEQKGVADFKRHFGAEQFLFTRGRVKQ
;
A
#
# COMPACT_ATOMS: atom_id res chain seq x y z
N MET A 1 -19.49 -11.12 -20.88
CA MET A 1 -18.17 -11.03 -20.17
C MET A 1 -17.36 -12.27 -20.46
N LYS A 2 -16.11 -12.12 -20.95
CA LYS A 2 -15.13 -13.19 -21.16
C LYS A 2 -14.09 -13.16 -20.02
N VAL A 3 -13.80 -14.32 -19.47
CA VAL A 3 -12.79 -14.47 -18.39
C VAL A 3 -11.46 -14.93 -18.96
N ILE A 4 -10.38 -14.33 -18.48
CA ILE A 4 -8.99 -14.66 -18.80
C ILE A 4 -8.36 -15.23 -17.53
N GLU A 5 -8.11 -16.54 -17.51
CA GLU A 5 -7.59 -17.25 -16.33
C GLU A 5 -6.16 -16.85 -15.96
N ALA A 6 -5.35 -16.46 -16.94
CA ALA A 6 -3.99 -15.96 -16.77
C ALA A 6 -3.79 -14.75 -17.68
N PRO A 7 -4.14 -13.54 -17.22
CA PRO A 7 -3.96 -12.33 -18.02
C PRO A 7 -2.47 -12.12 -18.34
N SER A 8 -2.16 -11.65 -19.54
CA SER A 8 -0.82 -11.29 -19.93
C SER A 8 -0.29 -10.13 -19.08
N LEU A 9 1.04 -9.99 -18.99
CA LEU A 9 1.67 -8.87 -18.31
C LEU A 9 1.21 -7.53 -18.91
N GLU A 10 1.10 -7.46 -20.25
CA GLU A 10 0.63 -6.28 -20.96
C GLU A 10 -0.80 -5.88 -20.55
N MET A 11 -1.73 -6.83 -20.52
CA MET A 11 -3.09 -6.58 -20.03
C MET A 11 -3.10 -6.11 -18.58
N TRP A 12 -2.23 -6.70 -17.74
CA TRP A 12 -2.13 -6.31 -16.35
C TRP A 12 -1.64 -4.88 -16.20
N GLU A 13 -0.53 -4.54 -16.86
CA GLU A 13 0.04 -3.19 -16.85
C GLU A 13 -0.95 -2.16 -17.40
N GLU A 14 -1.61 -2.47 -18.53
CA GLU A 14 -2.64 -1.61 -19.11
C GLU A 14 -3.74 -1.29 -18.10
N VAL A 15 -4.37 -2.32 -17.52
CA VAL A 15 -5.50 -2.11 -16.61
C VAL A 15 -5.04 -1.43 -15.31
N ALA A 16 -3.92 -1.86 -14.72
CA ALA A 16 -3.46 -1.29 -13.47
C ALA A 16 -2.97 0.16 -13.61
N SER A 17 -2.37 0.54 -14.76
CA SER A 17 -1.87 1.89 -14.99
C SER A 17 -2.95 2.90 -15.38
N GLN A 18 -4.06 2.44 -15.98
CA GLN A 18 -5.16 3.33 -16.39
C GLN A 18 -6.28 3.46 -15.36
N CYS A 19 -6.29 2.61 -14.34
CA CYS A 19 -7.34 2.60 -13.32
C CYS A 19 -7.05 3.67 -12.25
N GLU A 20 -7.95 4.65 -12.09
CA GLU A 20 -7.78 5.78 -11.16
C GLU A 20 -7.65 5.36 -9.69
N TRP A 21 -8.35 4.29 -9.28
CA TRP A 21 -8.29 3.78 -7.90
C TRP A 21 -7.23 2.70 -7.68
N ALA A 22 -6.47 2.35 -8.72
CA ALA A 22 -5.38 1.39 -8.55
C ALA A 22 -4.26 2.00 -7.71
N THR A 23 -3.69 1.18 -6.85
CA THR A 23 -2.50 1.50 -6.06
C THR A 23 -1.33 0.65 -6.53
N PHE A 24 -0.13 0.93 -6.06
CA PHE A 24 1.06 0.12 -6.33
C PHE A 24 0.85 -1.38 -6.07
N TYR A 25 0.01 -1.73 -5.10
CA TYR A 25 -0.30 -3.13 -4.77
C TYR A 25 -1.01 -3.89 -5.89
N HIS A 26 -1.62 -3.19 -6.86
CA HIS A 26 -2.22 -3.78 -8.05
C HIS A 26 -1.22 -3.95 -9.19
N SER A 27 0.02 -3.47 -9.04
CA SER A 27 1.05 -3.56 -10.07
C SER A 27 1.58 -4.99 -10.25
N PRO A 28 2.06 -5.34 -11.45
CA PRO A 28 2.77 -6.61 -11.67
C PRO A 28 4.03 -6.72 -10.80
N LEU A 29 4.73 -5.61 -10.57
CA LEU A 29 5.95 -5.56 -9.76
C LEU A 29 5.69 -6.05 -8.33
N TRP A 30 4.61 -5.59 -7.68
CA TRP A 30 4.27 -6.03 -6.34
C TRP A 30 4.04 -7.55 -6.28
N SER A 31 3.29 -8.08 -7.26
CA SER A 31 3.03 -9.53 -7.35
C SER A 31 4.30 -10.32 -7.55
N LYS A 32 5.20 -9.84 -8.42
CA LYS A 32 6.50 -10.45 -8.69
C LYS A 32 7.34 -10.50 -7.42
N VAL A 33 7.55 -9.37 -6.75
CA VAL A 33 8.33 -9.30 -5.51
C VAL A 33 7.79 -10.24 -4.43
N LEU A 34 6.46 -10.31 -4.26
CA LEU A 34 5.86 -11.24 -3.31
C LEU A 34 6.13 -12.71 -3.65
N THR A 35 6.05 -13.10 -4.93
CA THR A 35 6.26 -14.50 -5.33
C THR A 35 7.73 -14.90 -5.35
N GLU A 36 8.64 -13.97 -5.57
CA GLU A 36 10.08 -14.19 -5.44
C GLU A 36 10.52 -14.29 -3.98
N THR A 37 9.94 -13.48 -3.10
CA THR A 37 10.24 -13.51 -1.65
C THR A 37 9.64 -14.75 -0.96
N TYR A 38 8.42 -15.14 -1.32
CA TYR A 38 7.68 -16.23 -0.66
C TYR A 38 7.48 -17.40 -1.60
N SER A 39 8.34 -18.41 -1.54
CA SER A 39 8.37 -19.56 -2.45
C SER A 39 7.08 -20.40 -2.52
N HIS A 40 6.19 -20.24 -1.52
CA HIS A 40 4.87 -20.91 -1.51
C HIS A 40 3.75 -20.06 -2.15
N TYR A 41 4.06 -18.85 -2.63
CA TYR A 41 3.13 -17.99 -3.35
C TYR A 41 3.21 -18.27 -4.85
N LEU A 42 2.06 -18.10 -5.51
CA LEU A 42 1.90 -18.23 -6.96
C LEU A 42 1.02 -17.09 -7.46
N ILE A 43 1.39 -16.48 -8.56
CA ILE A 43 0.52 -15.53 -9.24
C ILE A 43 -0.71 -16.26 -9.78
N SER A 44 -1.90 -15.77 -9.47
CA SER A 44 -3.19 -16.38 -9.86
C SER A 44 -4.20 -15.32 -10.31
N ALA A 45 -3.74 -14.23 -10.89
CA ALA A 45 -4.59 -13.13 -11.34
C ALA A 45 -5.69 -13.60 -12.32
N LYS A 46 -6.81 -12.87 -12.32
CA LYS A 46 -7.92 -13.07 -13.26
C LYS A 46 -8.20 -11.79 -14.02
N GLY A 47 -8.35 -11.92 -15.33
CA GLY A 47 -8.74 -10.84 -16.20
C GLY A 47 -10.20 -11.01 -16.67
N PHE A 48 -10.87 -9.90 -16.96
CA PHE A 48 -12.25 -9.87 -17.43
C PHE A 48 -12.37 -8.88 -18.58
N LEU A 49 -12.96 -9.34 -19.70
CA LEU A 49 -13.21 -8.52 -20.89
C LEU A 49 -14.70 -8.42 -21.09
N PHE A 50 -15.19 -7.21 -21.34
CA PHE A 50 -16.58 -6.91 -21.61
C PHE A 50 -16.78 -6.51 -23.08
N ASP A 51 -17.99 -6.69 -23.59
CA ASP A 51 -18.31 -6.51 -25.00
C ASP A 51 -18.21 -5.05 -25.45
N ASP A 52 -18.27 -4.10 -24.51
CA ASP A 52 -18.07 -2.66 -24.75
C ASP A 52 -16.58 -2.22 -24.69
N GLY A 53 -15.65 -3.17 -24.60
CA GLY A 53 -14.23 -2.92 -24.54
C GLY A 53 -13.69 -2.64 -23.12
N SER A 54 -14.54 -2.55 -22.10
CA SER A 54 -14.09 -2.42 -20.71
C SER A 54 -13.30 -3.65 -20.28
N LYS A 55 -12.26 -3.44 -19.50
CA LYS A 55 -11.40 -4.50 -18.97
C LYS A 55 -11.35 -4.41 -17.45
N ALA A 56 -11.25 -5.56 -16.80
CA ALA A 56 -10.95 -5.59 -15.37
C ALA A 56 -9.89 -6.64 -15.06
N LEU A 57 -9.21 -6.42 -13.94
CA LEU A 57 -8.19 -7.30 -13.43
C LEU A 57 -8.39 -7.46 -11.92
N LEU A 58 -8.35 -8.71 -11.47
CA LEU A 58 -8.25 -9.05 -10.06
C LEU A 58 -6.88 -9.69 -9.80
N PRO A 59 -5.91 -8.94 -9.28
CA PRO A 59 -4.65 -9.50 -8.84
C PRO A 59 -4.89 -10.48 -7.69
N LEU A 60 -4.43 -11.72 -7.83
CA LEU A 60 -4.55 -12.75 -6.82
C LEU A 60 -3.22 -13.46 -6.61
N ILE A 61 -2.95 -13.79 -5.36
CA ILE A 61 -1.89 -14.74 -4.98
C ILE A 61 -2.55 -16.03 -4.55
N GLY A 62 -2.14 -17.12 -5.16
CA GLY A 62 -2.46 -18.47 -4.73
C GLY A 62 -1.40 -19.00 -3.77
N TYR A 63 -1.83 -19.72 -2.76
CA TYR A 63 -0.93 -20.47 -1.90
C TYR A 63 -1.46 -21.88 -1.61
N LYS A 64 -0.57 -22.85 -1.65
CA LYS A 64 -0.89 -24.25 -1.38
C LYS A 64 -0.98 -24.46 0.12
N ARG A 65 -2.12 -24.94 0.60
CA ARG A 65 -2.30 -25.37 1.99
C ARG A 65 -2.92 -26.76 2.01
N GLY A 66 -2.33 -27.66 2.79
CA GLY A 66 -2.88 -29.01 3.02
C GLY A 66 -1.87 -30.13 2.82
N SER A 67 -2.20 -31.32 3.33
CA SER A 67 -1.46 -32.55 3.19
C SER A 67 -1.46 -33.04 1.74
N PHE A 68 -0.54 -33.92 1.41
CA PHE A 68 -0.27 -34.51 0.07
C PHE A 68 -1.53 -35.00 -0.68
N LEU A 69 -2.61 -35.34 0.04
CA LEU A 69 -3.85 -35.93 -0.49
C LEU A 69 -4.97 -34.92 -0.83
N LYS A 70 -4.92 -33.67 -0.33
CA LYS A 70 -5.93 -32.64 -0.64
C LYS A 70 -5.26 -31.25 -0.76
N LYS A 71 -4.61 -31.00 -1.90
CA LYS A 71 -4.09 -29.66 -2.22
C LYS A 71 -5.25 -28.71 -2.59
N ARG A 72 -5.72 -27.92 -1.64
CA ARG A 72 -6.62 -26.80 -1.93
C ARG A 72 -5.79 -25.54 -2.12
N VAL A 73 -5.91 -24.91 -3.28
CA VAL A 73 -5.38 -23.56 -3.51
C VAL A 73 -6.33 -22.57 -2.88
N ARG A 74 -5.82 -21.74 -1.99
CA ARG A 74 -6.55 -20.56 -1.51
C ARG A 74 -6.03 -19.36 -2.27
N LEU A 75 -6.96 -18.56 -2.76
CA LEU A 75 -6.66 -17.34 -3.48
C LEU A 75 -6.88 -16.15 -2.54
N LYS A 76 -5.99 -15.19 -2.57
CA LYS A 76 -6.12 -13.95 -1.85
C LYS A 76 -5.80 -12.80 -2.79
N SER A 77 -6.66 -11.77 -2.82
CA SER A 77 -6.29 -10.51 -3.47
C SER A 77 -5.09 -9.93 -2.73
N ILE A 78 -4.11 -9.54 -3.49
CA ILE A 78 -2.75 -9.32 -3.04
C ILE A 78 -2.71 -8.47 -1.79
N GLY A 79 -2.38 -9.06 -0.66
CA GLY A 79 -2.29 -8.36 0.60
C GLY A 79 -1.32 -9.00 1.58
N LYS A 80 -0.32 -8.26 1.98
CA LYS A 80 0.39 -8.35 3.25
C LYS A 80 0.49 -6.94 3.80
N GLY A 81 -0.53 -6.50 4.57
CA GLY A 81 -0.61 -5.12 5.05
C GLY A 81 -0.82 -4.10 3.94
N SER A 82 -1.58 -4.49 2.90
CA SER A 82 -1.81 -3.73 1.69
C SER A 82 -3.25 -3.88 1.21
N TYR A 83 -3.61 -3.17 0.18
CA TYR A 83 -4.91 -3.25 -0.47
C TYR A 83 -4.87 -4.25 -1.62
N GLY A 84 -6.02 -4.72 -2.02
CA GLY A 84 -6.19 -5.54 -3.20
C GLY A 84 -7.56 -5.24 -3.81
N GLY A 85 -8.17 -6.25 -4.41
CA GLY A 85 -9.48 -6.10 -5.04
C GLY A 85 -9.38 -5.85 -6.54
N LEU A 86 -10.51 -5.44 -7.09
CA LEU A 86 -10.69 -5.28 -8.52
C LEU A 86 -10.19 -3.92 -8.99
N VAL A 87 -9.45 -3.90 -10.09
CA VAL A 87 -9.13 -2.70 -10.85
C VAL A 87 -9.70 -2.83 -12.27
N ALA A 88 -10.10 -1.70 -12.87
CA ALA A 88 -10.77 -1.73 -14.16
C ALA A 88 -10.53 -0.48 -14.99
N THR A 89 -10.76 -0.59 -16.29
CA THR A 89 -10.70 0.50 -17.27
C THR A 89 -11.96 0.56 -18.11
N GLY A 90 -12.14 1.66 -18.81
CA GLY A 90 -13.32 1.88 -19.66
C GLY A 90 -14.56 2.28 -18.86
N ASN A 91 -15.74 2.02 -19.40
CA ASN A 91 -17.01 2.37 -18.75
C ASN A 91 -17.37 1.35 -17.65
N TRP A 92 -16.66 1.43 -16.51
CA TRP A 92 -16.89 0.57 -15.35
C TRP A 92 -18.11 1.02 -14.56
N ASN A 93 -18.94 0.08 -14.11
CA ASN A 93 -20.16 0.35 -13.36
C ASN A 93 -20.49 -0.81 -12.37
N GLU A 94 -21.54 -0.63 -11.58
CA GLU A 94 -21.95 -1.58 -10.55
C GLU A 94 -22.38 -2.93 -11.15
N ASP A 95 -23.10 -2.93 -12.30
CA ASP A 95 -23.52 -4.17 -12.96
C ASP A 95 -22.32 -5.04 -13.38
N LYS A 96 -21.27 -4.43 -13.92
CA LYS A 96 -20.04 -5.15 -14.28
C LYS A 96 -19.31 -5.66 -13.04
N ASN A 97 -19.30 -4.85 -11.97
CA ASN A 97 -18.75 -5.25 -10.69
C ASN A 97 -19.48 -6.49 -10.17
N GLU A 98 -20.80 -6.50 -10.14
CA GLU A 98 -21.60 -7.65 -9.73
C GLU A 98 -21.38 -8.87 -10.61
N GLN A 99 -21.28 -8.72 -11.93
CA GLN A 99 -21.01 -9.82 -12.86
C GLN A 99 -19.68 -10.52 -12.51
N VAL A 100 -18.62 -9.76 -12.21
CA VAL A 100 -17.32 -10.32 -11.82
C VAL A 100 -17.46 -11.09 -10.50
N TYR A 101 -18.07 -10.52 -9.48
CA TYR A 101 -18.20 -11.19 -8.18
C TYR A 101 -19.14 -12.39 -8.23
N ASN A 102 -20.18 -12.39 -9.05
CA ASN A 102 -21.03 -13.55 -9.30
C ASN A 102 -20.26 -14.68 -9.98
N TRP A 103 -19.37 -14.35 -10.91
CA TRP A 103 -18.46 -15.34 -11.49
C TRP A 103 -17.49 -15.89 -10.43
N LEU A 104 -16.89 -15.05 -9.60
CA LEU A 104 -16.00 -15.48 -8.52
C LEU A 104 -16.72 -16.45 -7.57
N LYS A 105 -17.98 -16.18 -7.24
CA LYS A 105 -18.82 -17.06 -6.43
C LYS A 105 -19.04 -18.41 -7.11
N SER A 106 -19.39 -18.41 -8.40
CA SER A 106 -19.68 -19.63 -9.17
C SER A 106 -18.45 -20.49 -9.45
N SER A 107 -17.24 -19.90 -9.39
CA SER A 107 -15.97 -20.60 -9.63
C SER A 107 -15.65 -21.70 -8.62
N GLY A 108 -16.33 -21.73 -7.47
CA GLY A 108 -16.07 -22.67 -6.39
C GLY A 108 -14.71 -22.49 -5.71
N ALA A 109 -13.91 -21.49 -6.08
CA ALA A 109 -12.63 -21.21 -5.49
C ALA A 109 -12.75 -20.51 -4.14
N SER A 110 -11.88 -20.87 -3.18
CA SER A 110 -11.82 -20.16 -1.89
C SER A 110 -11.03 -18.87 -2.06
N ILE A 111 -11.74 -17.76 -2.29
CA ILE A 111 -11.14 -16.45 -2.56
C ILE A 111 -11.37 -15.52 -1.37
N TYR A 112 -10.29 -14.88 -0.93
CA TYR A 112 -10.32 -13.84 0.09
C TYR A 112 -9.92 -12.50 -0.55
N ILE A 113 -10.79 -11.50 -0.42
CA ILE A 113 -10.59 -10.16 -0.97
C ILE A 113 -10.17 -9.23 0.17
N ASP A 114 -8.98 -8.65 0.07
CA ASP A 114 -8.66 -7.41 0.79
C ASP A 114 -9.14 -6.27 -0.11
N GLY A 115 -10.07 -5.45 0.38
CA GLY A 115 -10.63 -4.37 -0.42
C GLY A 115 -9.65 -3.24 -0.65
N ASN A 116 -10.03 -2.34 -1.53
CA ASN A 116 -9.31 -1.11 -1.84
C ASN A 116 -10.11 0.07 -1.27
N PRO A 117 -9.54 0.91 -0.38
CA PRO A 117 -10.24 2.05 0.20
C PRO A 117 -10.64 3.13 -0.84
N PHE A 118 -10.04 3.08 -2.02
CA PHE A 118 -10.29 4.04 -3.10
C PHE A 118 -11.22 3.48 -4.18
N PHE A 119 -11.67 2.23 -4.04
CA PHE A 119 -12.61 1.61 -4.96
C PHE A 119 -13.99 2.27 -4.83
N PRO A 120 -14.59 2.73 -5.95
CA PRO A 120 -15.80 3.55 -5.90
C PRO A 120 -17.09 2.79 -5.64
N TYR A 121 -17.05 1.45 -5.56
CA TYR A 121 -18.22 0.60 -5.37
C TYR A 121 -18.10 -0.25 -4.11
N ASP A 122 -19.22 -0.53 -3.48
CA ASP A 122 -19.29 -1.50 -2.39
C ASP A 122 -18.98 -2.92 -2.86
N LEU A 123 -18.37 -3.72 -1.99
CA LEU A 123 -18.27 -5.15 -2.26
C LEU A 123 -19.67 -5.79 -2.23
N PRO A 124 -20.02 -6.63 -3.23
CA PRO A 124 -21.31 -7.27 -3.29
C PRO A 124 -21.60 -8.13 -2.04
N ALA A 125 -22.90 -8.38 -1.77
CA ALA A 125 -23.37 -9.13 -0.61
C ALA A 125 -22.82 -10.58 -0.51
N CYS A 126 -22.30 -11.11 -1.62
CA CYS A 126 -21.64 -12.42 -1.64
C CYS A 126 -20.26 -12.43 -0.95
N VAL A 127 -19.72 -11.28 -0.55
CA VAL A 127 -18.48 -11.21 0.23
C VAL A 127 -18.81 -11.03 1.72
N SER A 128 -18.23 -11.88 2.58
CA SER A 128 -18.28 -11.64 4.03
C SER A 128 -17.55 -10.34 4.36
N ARG A 129 -18.04 -9.58 5.34
CA ARG A 129 -17.54 -8.21 5.55
C ARG A 129 -16.85 -8.08 6.89
N GLU A 130 -15.61 -7.63 6.84
CA GLU A 130 -14.87 -7.05 7.97
C GLU A 130 -14.49 -5.64 7.54
N GLN A 131 -14.86 -4.62 8.30
CA GLN A 131 -14.58 -3.23 7.98
C GLN A 131 -13.22 -2.83 8.51
N LEU A 132 -12.45 -2.17 7.69
CA LEU A 132 -11.13 -1.63 7.99
C LEU A 132 -11.08 -0.17 7.55
N SER A 133 -10.01 0.52 7.93
CA SER A 133 -9.79 1.89 7.49
C SER A 133 -8.33 2.20 7.20
N THR A 134 -8.14 3.17 6.32
CA THR A 134 -6.89 3.89 6.15
C THR A 134 -7.11 5.38 6.37
N HIS A 135 -6.02 6.14 6.37
CA HIS A 135 -6.05 7.59 6.42
C HIS A 135 -5.27 8.14 5.23
N ALA A 136 -5.91 8.95 4.41
CA ALA A 136 -5.28 9.60 3.27
C ALA A 136 -5.54 11.12 3.27
N LEU A 137 -4.55 11.86 2.81
CA LEU A 137 -4.61 13.31 2.64
C LEU A 137 -4.88 13.63 1.18
N ARG A 138 -5.91 14.43 0.91
CA ARG A 138 -6.15 14.96 -0.44
C ARG A 138 -5.11 16.03 -0.76
N LEU A 139 -4.56 15.95 -1.97
CA LEU A 139 -3.55 16.88 -2.47
C LEU A 139 -4.19 17.82 -3.52
N ASP A 140 -5.38 18.31 -3.23
CA ASP A 140 -6.24 19.12 -4.11
C ASP A 140 -6.14 20.63 -3.87
N THR A 141 -5.19 21.06 -3.04
CA THR A 141 -4.95 22.46 -2.70
C THR A 141 -3.47 22.83 -2.76
N SER A 142 -3.17 24.10 -2.59
CA SER A 142 -1.78 24.57 -2.55
C SER A 142 -1.00 24.01 -1.35
N ILE A 143 0.33 24.04 -1.42
CA ILE A 143 1.20 23.63 -0.33
C ILE A 143 0.93 24.40 0.97
N ASP A 144 0.58 25.68 0.87
CA ASP A 144 0.18 26.50 2.02
C ASP A 144 -1.17 26.06 2.59
N GLY A 145 -2.12 25.65 1.73
CA GLY A 145 -3.40 25.09 2.14
C GLY A 145 -3.21 23.81 2.93
N ILE A 146 -2.40 22.88 2.40
CA ILE A 146 -2.05 21.64 3.08
C ILE A 146 -1.38 21.91 4.43
N TRP A 147 -0.39 22.81 4.46
CA TRP A 147 0.28 23.22 5.70
C TRP A 147 -0.67 23.78 6.76
N LYS A 148 -1.62 24.60 6.36
CA LYS A 148 -2.65 25.15 7.27
C LYS A 148 -3.58 24.07 7.81
N GLY A 149 -3.86 23.02 7.04
CA GLY A 149 -4.65 21.85 7.44
C GLY A 149 -4.00 21.00 8.53
N PHE A 150 -2.67 21.07 8.71
CA PHE A 150 -1.99 20.34 9.78
C PHE A 150 -2.34 20.91 11.16
N SER A 151 -2.40 20.06 12.18
CA SER A 151 -2.51 20.50 13.56
C SER A 151 -1.36 21.43 13.95
N SER A 152 -1.59 22.33 14.89
CA SER A 152 -0.55 23.22 15.40
C SER A 152 0.62 22.45 16.02
N GLY A 153 0.34 21.29 16.63
CA GLY A 153 1.35 20.38 17.19
C GLY A 153 2.28 19.83 16.11
N HIS A 154 1.71 19.32 14.99
CA HIS A 154 2.52 18.79 13.88
C HIS A 154 3.36 19.87 13.21
N ARG A 155 2.80 21.07 12.97
CA ARG A 155 3.59 22.19 12.45
C ARG A 155 4.75 22.60 13.36
N LYS A 156 4.54 22.57 14.69
CA LYS A 156 5.62 22.83 15.67
C LYS A 156 6.67 21.73 15.64
N SER A 157 6.27 20.45 15.56
CA SER A 157 7.17 19.30 15.49
C SER A 157 8.03 19.33 14.24
N ILE A 158 7.46 19.62 13.07
CA ILE A 158 8.21 19.76 11.81
C ILE A 158 9.25 20.88 11.92
N LYS A 159 8.85 22.08 12.38
CA LYS A 159 9.78 23.20 12.58
C LYS A 159 10.88 22.88 13.60
N LYS A 160 10.52 22.15 14.67
CA LYS A 160 11.48 21.72 15.68
C LYS A 160 12.51 20.74 15.10
N ALA A 161 12.07 19.72 14.33
CA ALA A 161 12.95 18.76 13.68
C ALA A 161 14.00 19.46 12.81
N SER A 162 13.57 20.37 11.93
CA SER A 162 14.48 21.14 11.07
C SER A 162 15.47 22.00 11.89
N ARG A 163 14.99 22.68 12.94
CA ARG A 163 15.88 23.49 13.82
C ARG A 163 16.89 22.66 14.60
N MET A 164 16.56 21.41 14.90
CA MET A 164 17.46 20.46 15.58
C MET A 164 18.44 19.76 14.63
N GLY A 165 18.49 20.19 13.34
CA GLY A 165 19.45 19.68 12.38
C GLY A 165 19.02 18.42 11.65
N VAL A 166 17.76 17.95 11.82
CA VAL A 166 17.26 16.81 11.03
C VAL A 166 17.10 17.25 9.58
N THR A 167 17.70 16.51 8.66
CA THR A 167 17.55 16.68 7.22
C THR A 167 16.82 15.49 6.61
N VAL A 168 16.17 15.70 5.45
CA VAL A 168 15.44 14.64 4.74
C VAL A 168 15.90 14.57 3.29
N ARG A 169 16.16 13.35 2.81
CA ARG A 169 16.51 13.09 1.41
C ARG A 169 16.01 11.72 0.95
N LYS A 170 16.00 11.50 -0.35
CA LYS A 170 15.83 10.19 -0.96
C LYS A 170 17.12 9.37 -0.81
N ALA A 171 16.98 8.08 -0.62
CA ALA A 171 18.12 7.16 -0.66
C ALA A 171 18.67 7.06 -2.08
N THR A 172 20.00 6.97 -2.20
CA THR A 172 20.70 6.94 -3.48
C THR A 172 21.76 5.84 -3.59
N SER A 173 22.04 5.13 -2.49
CA SER A 173 23.10 4.13 -2.41
C SER A 173 22.66 2.88 -1.69
N GLU A 174 23.41 1.80 -1.87
CA GLU A 174 23.21 0.55 -1.08
C GLU A 174 23.50 0.74 0.40
N GLU A 175 24.37 1.68 0.77
CA GLU A 175 24.64 2.03 2.16
C GLU A 175 23.37 2.60 2.82
N ASP A 176 22.66 3.49 2.10
CA ASP A 176 21.37 4.00 2.55
C ASP A 176 20.36 2.88 2.86
N TYR A 177 20.35 1.84 2.04
CA TYR A 177 19.46 0.69 2.25
C TYR A 177 19.87 -0.12 3.48
N ARG A 178 21.17 -0.34 3.67
CA ARG A 178 21.70 -1.02 4.87
C ARG A 178 21.43 -0.23 6.16
N ASP A 179 21.61 1.08 6.13
CA ASP A 179 21.29 1.95 7.25
C ASP A 179 19.80 1.91 7.62
N TYR A 180 18.93 1.92 6.61
CA TYR A 180 17.50 1.77 6.81
C TYR A 180 17.14 0.42 7.43
N LEU A 181 17.74 -0.68 6.98
CA LEU A 181 17.53 -2.00 7.56
C LEU A 181 17.98 -2.05 9.03
N ALA A 182 19.08 -1.37 9.38
CA ALA A 182 19.52 -1.26 10.78
C ALA A 182 18.49 -0.51 11.66
N VAL A 183 17.88 0.56 11.13
CA VAL A 183 16.76 1.27 11.81
C VAL A 183 15.54 0.37 11.94
N TYR A 184 15.26 -0.47 10.94
CA TYR A 184 14.16 -1.43 10.98
C TYR A 184 14.39 -2.50 12.06
N GLU A 185 15.60 -3.04 12.18
CA GLU A 185 15.95 -3.99 13.23
C GLU A 185 15.75 -3.42 14.66
N ASP A 186 16.12 -2.16 14.88
CA ASP A 186 15.84 -1.48 16.16
C ASP A 186 14.33 -1.39 16.42
N THR A 187 13.56 -1.07 15.39
CA THR A 187 12.09 -1.01 15.45
C THR A 187 11.49 -2.38 15.79
N LEU A 188 11.98 -3.47 15.17
CA LEU A 188 11.52 -4.83 15.44
C LEU A 188 11.82 -5.24 16.91
N LYS A 189 13.00 -4.92 17.43
CA LYS A 189 13.35 -5.17 18.83
C LYS A 189 12.39 -4.47 19.80
N ARG A 190 12.02 -3.23 19.50
CA ARG A 190 11.07 -2.45 20.30
C ARG A 190 9.65 -3.03 20.27
N TRP A 191 9.20 -3.49 19.11
CA TRP A 191 7.86 -4.06 18.96
C TRP A 191 7.73 -5.44 19.60
N GLY A 192 8.82 -6.24 19.59
CA GLY A 192 8.85 -7.58 20.17
C GLY A 192 7.71 -8.46 19.65
N GLU A 193 7.09 -9.22 20.55
CA GLU A 193 5.98 -10.13 20.22
C GLU A 193 4.69 -9.42 19.78
N LYS A 194 4.58 -8.11 19.95
CA LYS A 194 3.41 -7.30 19.51
C LYS A 194 3.40 -7.03 18.02
N THR A 195 4.41 -7.47 17.30
CA THR A 195 4.53 -7.22 15.86
C THR A 195 3.54 -8.08 15.09
N ILE A 196 2.56 -7.44 14.45
CA ILE A 196 1.50 -8.12 13.68
C ILE A 196 2.01 -8.51 12.29
N ILE A 197 2.86 -7.68 11.68
CA ILE A 197 3.39 -7.89 10.33
C ILE A 197 4.87 -7.53 10.30
N THR A 198 5.69 -8.48 9.90
CA THR A 198 7.11 -8.27 9.58
C THR A 198 7.36 -8.54 8.11
N PHE A 199 8.31 -7.81 7.55
CA PHE A 199 8.77 -8.02 6.19
C PHE A 199 10.22 -8.50 6.22
N PRO A 200 10.57 -9.57 5.49
CA PRO A 200 11.96 -10.01 5.40
C PRO A 200 12.79 -8.95 4.66
N HIS A 201 14.06 -8.86 5.00
CA HIS A 201 15.00 -7.92 4.38
C HIS A 201 15.04 -8.08 2.86
N ASP A 202 15.02 -9.32 2.37
CA ASP A 202 15.03 -9.62 0.93
C ASP A 202 13.87 -8.96 0.18
N LEU A 203 12.66 -8.89 0.80
CA LEU A 203 11.53 -8.19 0.18
C LEU A 203 11.80 -6.70 0.06
N LEU A 204 12.37 -6.09 1.11
CA LEU A 204 12.68 -4.66 1.12
C LEU A 204 13.77 -4.35 0.08
N LEU A 205 14.81 -5.16 0.00
CA LEU A 205 15.89 -4.99 -0.97
C LEU A 205 15.40 -5.19 -2.41
N GLN A 206 14.61 -6.22 -2.69
CA GLN A 206 14.03 -6.43 -4.02
C GLN A 206 13.17 -5.25 -4.52
N LEU A 207 12.57 -4.49 -3.60
CA LEU A 207 11.82 -3.28 -3.93
C LEU A 207 12.73 -2.07 -4.18
N LEU A 208 13.88 -1.99 -3.51
CA LEU A 208 14.72 -0.80 -3.47
C LEU A 208 15.89 -0.85 -4.47
N GLU A 209 16.55 -2.01 -4.60
CA GLU A 209 17.77 -2.16 -5.41
C GLU A 209 17.58 -1.87 -6.91
N PRO A 210 16.46 -2.26 -7.55
CA PRO A 210 16.27 -1.96 -8.98
C PRO A 210 16.01 -0.50 -9.31
N ARG A 211 15.90 0.39 -8.31
CA ARG A 211 15.59 1.82 -8.47
C ARG A 211 14.37 2.07 -9.37
N HIS A 212 13.25 1.49 -8.99
CA HIS A 212 11.99 1.74 -9.69
C HIS A 212 11.50 3.17 -9.42
N ASP A 213 11.03 3.89 -10.43
CA ASP A 213 10.42 5.22 -10.27
C ASP A 213 9.18 5.19 -9.37
N THR A 214 8.59 4.01 -9.20
CA THR A 214 7.40 3.77 -8.40
C THR A 214 7.69 3.43 -6.93
N VAL A 215 8.97 3.24 -6.56
CA VAL A 215 9.39 2.93 -5.18
C VAL A 215 10.52 3.85 -4.78
N THR A 216 10.37 4.53 -3.66
CA THR A 216 11.40 5.44 -3.14
C THR A 216 11.55 5.27 -1.64
N LEU A 217 12.78 5.10 -1.17
CA LEU A 217 13.11 5.19 0.24
C LEU A 217 13.46 6.63 0.60
N TRP A 218 12.72 7.19 1.56
CA TRP A 218 13.01 8.48 2.16
C TRP A 218 13.68 8.30 3.51
N LEU A 219 14.70 9.10 3.78
CA LEU A 219 15.52 9.02 4.99
C LEU A 219 15.53 10.34 5.74
N ALA A 220 15.39 10.28 7.06
CA ALA A 220 15.70 11.37 7.96
C ALA A 220 17.08 11.15 8.57
N ILE A 221 17.90 12.17 8.51
CA ILE A 221 19.32 12.10 8.87
C ILE A 221 19.62 13.18 9.91
N LEU A 222 20.35 12.80 10.94
CA LEU A 222 20.90 13.71 11.94
C LEU A 222 22.39 13.44 12.12
N GLU A 223 23.24 14.45 11.96
CA GLU A 223 24.70 14.35 12.10
C GLU A 223 25.30 13.19 11.29
N GLY A 224 24.83 13.02 10.05
CA GLY A 224 25.24 11.94 9.15
C GLY A 224 24.63 10.56 9.43
N LYS A 225 23.90 10.37 10.51
CA LYS A 225 23.26 9.10 10.88
C LYS A 225 21.81 9.04 10.37
N VAL A 226 21.41 7.94 9.77
CA VAL A 226 20.00 7.65 9.45
C VAL A 226 19.26 7.33 10.75
N ILE A 227 18.24 8.12 11.09
CA ILE A 227 17.48 8.01 12.34
C ILE A 227 16.02 7.57 12.10
N ALA A 228 15.54 7.71 10.88
CA ALA A 228 14.22 7.20 10.46
C ALA A 228 14.19 7.05 8.94
N GLY A 229 13.24 6.26 8.43
CA GLY A 229 12.99 6.17 7.00
C GLY A 229 11.60 5.66 6.70
N VAL A 230 11.13 5.95 5.48
CA VAL A 230 9.85 5.49 4.95
C VAL A 230 10.01 5.05 3.51
N ILE A 231 9.56 3.84 3.19
CA ILE A 231 9.40 3.38 1.81
C ILE A 231 8.06 3.89 1.30
N MET A 232 8.12 4.69 0.24
CA MET A 232 6.98 5.24 -0.47
C MET A 232 6.72 4.46 -1.74
N PHE A 233 5.46 4.18 -2.00
CA PHE A 233 4.97 3.69 -3.29
C PHE A 233 4.26 4.82 -4.04
N TYR A 234 4.50 4.89 -5.34
CA TYR A 234 3.95 5.87 -6.26
C TYR A 234 3.26 5.14 -7.40
N TRP A 235 1.96 5.38 -7.59
CA TRP A 235 1.19 4.72 -8.64
C TRP A 235 0.03 5.60 -9.11
N ASN A 236 -0.09 5.81 -10.41
CA ASN A 236 -1.13 6.65 -11.03
C ASN A 236 -1.28 7.97 -10.28
N VAL A 237 -2.40 8.15 -9.57
CA VAL A 237 -2.71 9.38 -8.82
C VAL A 237 -2.57 9.24 -7.30
N ILE A 238 -2.17 8.05 -6.82
CA ILE A 238 -2.09 7.72 -5.39
C ILE A 238 -0.66 7.37 -5.02
N CYS A 239 -0.13 8.02 -4.00
CA CYS A 239 1.12 7.61 -3.37
C CYS A 239 0.85 7.11 -1.94
N CYS A 240 1.64 6.15 -1.48
CA CYS A 240 1.43 5.49 -0.18
C CYS A 240 2.73 5.37 0.61
N GLY A 241 2.71 5.85 1.85
CA GLY A 241 3.75 5.58 2.84
C GLY A 241 3.58 4.16 3.40
N TRP A 242 4.24 3.18 2.77
CA TRP A 242 3.99 1.78 3.05
C TRP A 242 4.71 1.25 4.30
N HIS A 243 6.01 1.46 4.39
CA HIS A 243 6.82 0.88 5.45
C HIS A 243 7.70 1.95 6.07
N GLY A 244 7.46 2.26 7.34
CA GLY A 244 8.19 3.27 8.08
C GLY A 244 8.78 2.75 9.39
N CYS A 245 10.00 3.15 9.70
CA CYS A 245 10.67 2.85 10.96
C CYS A 245 11.50 4.05 11.45
N SER A 246 11.79 4.05 12.74
CA SER A 246 12.59 5.12 13.38
C SER A 246 13.28 4.62 14.64
N LEU A 247 14.47 5.11 14.90
CA LEU A 247 15.20 4.85 16.13
C LEU A 247 14.49 5.49 17.34
N THR A 248 14.32 4.72 18.41
CA THR A 248 13.57 5.15 19.59
C THR A 248 14.21 6.35 20.27
N ASP A 249 15.53 6.35 20.41
CA ASP A 249 16.31 7.40 21.10
C ASP A 249 16.21 8.77 20.42
N PHE A 250 15.81 8.76 19.14
CA PHE A 250 15.66 9.99 18.33
C PHE A 250 14.19 10.46 18.19
N SER A 251 13.26 9.86 18.92
CA SER A 251 11.84 10.24 18.85
C SER A 251 11.59 11.72 19.21
N GLY A 252 12.36 12.27 20.13
CA GLY A 252 12.30 13.68 20.54
C GLY A 252 12.69 14.69 19.46
N TYR A 253 13.37 14.24 18.39
CA TYR A 253 13.71 15.03 17.21
C TYR A 253 12.58 15.09 16.16
N HIS A 254 11.51 14.35 16.36
CA HIS A 254 10.34 14.30 15.46
C HIS A 254 10.64 13.97 14.01
N PRO A 255 11.52 12.99 13.69
CA PRO A 255 11.95 12.72 12.33
C PRO A 255 10.79 12.33 11.40
N ASN A 256 9.81 11.56 11.91
CA ASN A 256 8.65 11.13 11.13
C ASN A 256 7.78 12.30 10.69
N ASN A 257 7.63 13.34 11.53
CA ASN A 257 6.87 14.53 11.13
C ASN A 257 7.54 15.25 9.95
N LEU A 258 8.86 15.37 9.99
CA LEU A 258 9.61 16.02 8.92
C LEU A 258 9.64 15.17 7.65
N LEU A 259 9.82 13.84 7.76
CA LEU A 259 9.73 12.89 6.64
C LEU A 259 8.40 13.03 5.90
N HIS A 260 7.28 12.90 6.61
CA HIS A 260 5.97 13.01 5.99
C HIS A 260 5.74 14.37 5.34
N TRP A 261 6.23 15.45 5.93
CA TRP A 261 6.14 16.77 5.31
C TRP A 261 6.88 16.83 3.96
N HIS A 262 8.12 16.35 3.89
CA HIS A 262 8.89 16.33 2.64
C HIS A 262 8.27 15.40 1.59
N MET A 263 7.75 14.24 2.01
CA MET A 263 7.08 13.30 1.11
C MET A 263 5.77 13.88 0.54
N ILE A 264 5.01 14.62 1.36
CA ILE A 264 3.78 15.32 0.92
C ILE A 264 4.14 16.42 -0.09
N GLN A 265 5.21 17.18 0.15
CA GLN A 265 5.69 18.20 -0.79
C GLN A 265 6.11 17.59 -2.14
N ASP A 266 6.86 16.49 -2.12
CA ASP A 266 7.27 15.74 -3.33
C ASP A 266 6.04 15.21 -4.08
N ALA A 267 5.08 14.60 -3.37
CA ALA A 267 3.86 14.08 -3.95
C ALA A 267 3.01 15.17 -4.63
N LEU A 268 2.85 16.31 -3.97
CA LEU A 268 2.14 17.46 -4.53
C LEU A 268 2.87 18.02 -5.77
N GLY A 269 4.20 18.16 -5.70
CA GLY A 269 5.02 18.62 -6.82
C GLY A 269 5.02 17.68 -8.03
N ARG A 270 4.73 16.41 -7.80
CA ARG A 270 4.57 15.36 -8.83
C ARG A 270 3.11 15.16 -9.26
N HIS A 271 2.18 16.01 -8.82
CA HIS A 271 0.76 16.00 -9.17
C HIS A 271 -0.01 14.76 -8.73
N TYR A 272 0.41 14.10 -7.64
CA TYR A 272 -0.42 13.08 -7.01
C TYR A 272 -1.66 13.71 -6.37
N GLN A 273 -2.78 12.99 -6.38
CA GLN A 273 -4.06 13.48 -5.85
C GLN A 273 -4.31 13.03 -4.41
N LEU A 274 -3.76 11.86 -4.03
CA LEU A 274 -3.90 11.30 -2.69
C LEU A 274 -2.55 10.86 -2.13
N TYR A 275 -2.31 11.25 -0.88
CA TYR A 275 -1.22 10.74 -0.06
C TYR A 275 -1.79 9.82 1.01
N ASP A 276 -1.64 8.52 0.82
CA ASP A 276 -2.12 7.50 1.74
C ASP A 276 -1.04 7.19 2.80
N PHE A 277 -1.40 7.33 4.07
CA PHE A 277 -0.54 6.97 5.19
C PHE A 277 -0.56 5.46 5.49
N GLY A 278 -1.29 4.67 4.71
CA GLY A 278 -1.52 3.26 4.93
C GLY A 278 -2.53 2.94 6.04
N PRO A 279 -2.97 1.68 6.16
CA PRO A 279 -3.93 1.26 7.15
C PRO A 279 -3.39 1.38 8.59
N SER A 280 -4.30 1.49 9.55
CA SER A 280 -4.00 1.41 10.98
C SER A 280 -4.97 0.44 11.62
N GLY A 281 -4.49 -0.49 12.45
CA GLY A 281 -5.35 -1.34 13.26
C GLY A 281 -6.11 -0.54 14.32
N GLU A 282 -7.26 -1.05 14.77
CA GLU A 282 -8.08 -0.41 15.80
C GLU A 282 -7.30 -0.17 17.11
N GLU A 283 -6.35 -1.03 17.42
CA GLU A 283 -5.49 -0.91 18.60
C GLU A 283 -4.41 0.17 18.46
N GLN A 284 -4.17 0.66 17.25
CA GLN A 284 -3.12 1.65 16.93
C GLN A 284 -3.65 3.10 16.95
N LYS A 285 -4.41 3.47 17.99
CA LYS A 285 -5.03 4.81 18.11
C LYS A 285 -4.02 5.95 17.94
N GLY A 286 -2.83 5.84 18.53
CA GLY A 286 -1.79 6.86 18.40
C GLY A 286 -1.28 7.04 16.96
N VAL A 287 -1.25 5.96 16.16
CA VAL A 287 -0.89 6.02 14.74
C VAL A 287 -1.99 6.69 13.93
N ALA A 288 -3.25 6.36 14.20
CA ALA A 288 -4.40 7.00 13.56
C ALA A 288 -4.46 8.51 13.90
N ASP A 289 -4.22 8.89 15.16
CA ASP A 289 -4.13 10.29 15.59
C ASP A 289 -3.00 11.04 14.88
N PHE A 290 -1.82 10.42 14.79
CA PHE A 290 -0.70 10.99 14.04
C PHE A 290 -1.08 11.33 12.61
N LYS A 291 -1.76 10.43 11.90
CA LYS A 291 -2.22 10.66 10.53
C LYS A 291 -3.27 11.76 10.42
N ARG A 292 -4.28 11.75 11.32
CA ARG A 292 -5.30 12.81 11.39
C ARG A 292 -4.72 14.18 11.65
N HIS A 293 -3.65 14.27 12.42
CA HIS A 293 -2.97 15.54 12.68
C HIS A 293 -2.27 16.14 11.45
N PHE A 294 -2.06 15.37 10.38
CA PHE A 294 -1.71 15.87 9.05
C PHE A 294 -2.92 16.30 8.21
N GLY A 295 -4.12 16.32 8.78
CA GLY A 295 -5.34 16.62 8.04
C GLY A 295 -5.86 15.45 7.18
N ALA A 296 -5.33 14.23 7.40
CA ALA A 296 -5.78 13.06 6.66
C ALA A 296 -7.20 12.64 7.07
N GLU A 297 -8.01 12.31 6.07
CA GLU A 297 -9.36 11.79 6.21
C GLU A 297 -9.34 10.27 6.35
N GLN A 298 -10.34 9.72 7.00
CA GLN A 298 -10.51 8.27 7.11
C GLN A 298 -11.27 7.73 5.89
N PHE A 299 -10.67 6.75 5.22
CA PHE A 299 -11.29 5.99 4.14
C PHE A 299 -11.59 4.58 4.64
N LEU A 300 -12.86 4.18 4.56
CA LEU A 300 -13.29 2.83 4.94
C LEU A 300 -13.13 1.87 3.76
N PHE A 301 -12.77 0.64 4.06
CA PHE A 301 -12.77 -0.45 3.08
C PHE A 301 -13.13 -1.76 3.74
N THR A 302 -13.54 -2.70 2.93
CA THR A 302 -14.04 -3.99 3.39
C THR A 302 -13.11 -5.10 2.94
N ARG A 303 -12.90 -6.09 3.80
CA ARG A 303 -12.26 -7.35 3.42
C ARG A 303 -13.16 -8.52 3.77
N GLY A 304 -13.00 -9.63 3.07
CA GLY A 304 -13.76 -10.81 3.37
C GLY A 304 -13.58 -11.94 2.38
N ARG A 305 -14.29 -13.03 2.65
CA ARG A 305 -14.30 -14.20 1.79
C ARG A 305 -15.49 -14.13 0.84
N VAL A 306 -15.28 -14.46 -0.43
CA VAL A 306 -16.35 -14.72 -1.38
C VAL A 306 -17.09 -15.98 -0.90
N LYS A 307 -18.38 -15.83 -0.55
CA LYS A 307 -19.26 -16.93 -0.12
C LYS A 307 -19.61 -17.76 -1.36
N GLN A 308 -19.52 -19.05 -1.23
CA GLN A 308 -19.96 -20.03 -2.24
C GLN A 308 -21.47 -20.24 -2.18
#